data_47fff6098e498b589061980b48ffa868
#
_entry.id   47fff6098e498b589061980b48ffa868
#
_cell.length_a   1.000
_cell.length_b   1.000
_cell.length_c   1.000
_cell.angle_alpha   90.00
_cell.angle_beta   90.00
_cell.angle_gamma   90.00
#
_symmetry.space_group_name_H-M   'P 1'
#
loop_
_entity.id
_entity.type
_entity.pdbx_description
1 polymer ?
#
loop_
_entity_poly.entity_id
_entity_poly.type
_entity_poly.pdbx_seq_one_letter_code
_entity_poly.pdbx_strand_id
1 'polypeptide(L)'
;HTVLSVNHDPLGIGMVYTGFLLFAVAGLWLMLSRVSGFRKAVKRLSAVTVLMLAVTGAASAETIAGVPRQQADSLSRKQVMYNGWVMTFNSLARDFTLKITGDTRYRGLSPEQFMASWLLYPEQWQGERAILVKDKALRDCLGLDGRYASLDDLFSASDYYRLRDLYGKGNAELDRAIEELDEKVGLIMDLLAGNLIMRLPDNADSMSAARVEAEIVYNQVPFSTLIFILLFCGAAVAFAALFRLPKLTIAAVVLLWVAFLLQLTAYIIEWYMSGHIPLANTGETMEFLLLVLLPLLLVFHRTSALLLPVGMLFAGAVALVAHLIGSNPVLTPLMPVLASPWLSIHVTLVMTAYALFGFTVTCSVISFFSPSRRERLMWLDRVMLYPALYLLGLGIITGAVWANVSWGRYWAWDPKETWALITFIIYAVAMHRSIKPLNRPTAFHAYMLFAFLAVLMTYFGVNALSSLHAYS
;
A
#
# COMPACT_ATOMS: atom_id res chain seq x y z
N HIS A 1 -15.23 2.33 30.06
CA HIS A 1 -16.60 2.07 29.57
C HIS A 1 -16.82 2.88 28.31
N THR A 2 -16.71 2.22 27.15
CA THR A 2 -17.06 2.82 25.85
C THR A 2 -18.59 2.77 25.74
N VAL A 3 -19.26 3.90 25.87
CA VAL A 3 -20.70 3.99 25.62
C VAL A 3 -20.89 4.02 24.10
N LEU A 4 -21.28 2.90 23.50
CA LEU A 4 -21.78 2.86 22.14
C LEU A 4 -23.13 3.56 22.09
N SER A 5 -23.19 4.77 21.52
CA SER A 5 -24.46 5.41 21.21
C SER A 5 -25.07 4.73 19.99
N VAL A 6 -26.12 3.94 20.20
CA VAL A 6 -26.92 3.36 19.12
C VAL A 6 -27.83 4.46 18.59
N ASN A 7 -27.55 4.98 17.41
CA ASN A 7 -28.43 5.92 16.72
C ASN A 7 -29.62 5.15 16.15
N HIS A 8 -30.82 5.36 16.71
CA HIS A 8 -32.05 4.70 16.28
C HIS A 8 -32.94 5.72 15.54
N ASP A 9 -32.51 6.08 14.31
CA ASP A 9 -33.30 6.90 13.39
C ASP A 9 -33.80 6.07 12.18
N PRO A 10 -34.98 5.43 12.30
CA PRO A 10 -35.51 4.57 11.22
C PRO A 10 -35.88 5.35 9.94
N LEU A 11 -36.19 6.64 10.04
CA LEU A 11 -36.51 7.49 8.89
C LEU A 11 -35.23 7.91 8.15
N GLY A 12 -34.21 8.37 8.90
CA GLY A 12 -32.91 8.73 8.32
C GLY A 12 -32.22 7.54 7.67
N ILE A 13 -32.27 6.36 8.30
CA ILE A 13 -31.77 5.11 7.71
C ILE A 13 -32.50 4.82 6.38
N GLY A 14 -33.83 4.87 6.36
CA GLY A 14 -34.61 4.65 5.14
C GLY A 14 -34.27 5.65 4.02
N MET A 15 -34.08 6.94 4.35
CA MET A 15 -33.69 7.97 3.38
C MET A 15 -32.30 7.72 2.79
N VAL A 16 -31.31 7.34 3.61
CA VAL A 16 -29.93 7.06 3.15
C VAL A 16 -29.90 5.87 2.20
N TYR A 17 -30.54 4.75 2.56
CA TYR A 17 -30.57 3.57 1.67
C TYR A 17 -31.36 3.82 0.39
N THR A 18 -32.46 4.59 0.45
CA THR A 18 -33.21 5.00 -0.74
C THR A 18 -32.36 5.92 -1.62
N GLY A 19 -31.66 6.91 -1.06
CA GLY A 19 -30.74 7.78 -1.79
C GLY A 19 -29.60 6.99 -2.45
N PHE A 20 -29.02 6.03 -1.73
CA PHE A 20 -28.01 5.11 -2.27
C PHE A 20 -28.53 4.32 -3.47
N LEU A 21 -29.71 3.70 -3.36
CA LEU A 21 -30.31 2.93 -4.45
C LEU A 21 -30.60 3.80 -5.68
N LEU A 22 -31.16 5.00 -5.46
CA LEU A 22 -31.43 5.95 -6.55
C LEU A 22 -30.14 6.40 -7.25
N PHE A 23 -29.09 6.70 -6.49
CA PHE A 23 -27.78 7.07 -7.08
C PHE A 23 -27.18 5.91 -7.88
N ALA A 24 -27.22 4.68 -7.34
CA ALA A 24 -26.72 3.48 -8.02
C ALA A 24 -27.49 3.23 -9.34
N VAL A 25 -28.81 3.26 -9.31
CA VAL A 25 -29.65 3.06 -10.49
C VAL A 25 -29.47 4.19 -11.52
N ALA A 26 -29.44 5.45 -11.07
CA ALA A 26 -29.23 6.59 -11.96
C ALA A 26 -27.86 6.57 -12.64
N GLY A 27 -26.80 6.20 -11.89
CA GLY A 27 -25.44 6.07 -12.45
C GLY A 27 -25.33 4.97 -13.49
N LEU A 28 -25.89 3.78 -13.22
CA LEU A 28 -25.98 2.70 -14.20
C LEU A 28 -26.80 3.10 -15.42
N TRP A 29 -27.93 3.76 -15.22
CA TRP A 29 -28.76 4.29 -16.33
C TRP A 29 -27.98 5.26 -17.20
N LEU A 30 -27.24 6.21 -16.60
CA LEU A 30 -26.40 7.15 -17.34
C LEU A 30 -25.31 6.44 -18.17
N MET A 31 -24.68 5.37 -17.64
CA MET A 31 -23.69 4.60 -18.40
C MET A 31 -24.31 3.78 -19.52
N LEU A 32 -25.46 3.18 -19.28
CA LEU A 32 -26.14 2.27 -20.22
C LEU A 32 -27.02 2.99 -21.25
N SER A 33 -27.50 4.20 -21.00
CA SER A 33 -28.42 4.94 -21.86
C SER A 33 -27.80 5.26 -23.22
N ARG A 34 -28.64 5.19 -24.26
CA ARG A 34 -28.22 5.48 -25.65
C ARG A 34 -27.85 6.95 -25.89
N VAL A 35 -28.30 7.84 -25.04
CA VAL A 35 -28.07 9.29 -25.10
C VAL A 35 -26.83 9.73 -24.35
N SER A 36 -26.24 8.85 -23.52
CA SER A 36 -25.14 9.19 -22.64
C SER A 36 -23.87 9.58 -23.40
N GLY A 37 -23.15 10.56 -22.85
CA GLY A 37 -21.83 10.94 -23.32
C GLY A 37 -20.81 9.79 -23.23
N PHE A 38 -21.02 8.84 -22.31
CA PHE A 38 -20.22 7.63 -22.14
C PHE A 38 -20.19 6.78 -23.41
N ARG A 39 -21.36 6.40 -23.97
CA ARG A 39 -21.40 5.62 -25.22
C ARG A 39 -20.82 6.35 -26.41
N LYS A 40 -20.99 7.70 -26.48
CA LYS A 40 -20.37 8.51 -27.53
C LYS A 40 -18.84 8.51 -27.42
N ALA A 41 -18.31 8.50 -26.18
CA ALA A 41 -16.89 8.41 -25.92
C ALA A 41 -16.33 7.02 -26.26
N VAL A 42 -17.01 5.93 -25.83
CA VAL A 42 -16.58 4.54 -26.09
C VAL A 42 -16.52 4.23 -27.59
N LYS A 43 -17.49 4.67 -28.40
CA LYS A 43 -17.47 4.46 -29.85
C LYS A 43 -16.27 5.06 -30.57
N ARG A 44 -15.52 5.98 -29.94
CA ARG A 44 -14.32 6.65 -30.51
C ARG A 44 -13.01 5.96 -30.12
N LEU A 45 -13.06 4.89 -29.35
CA LEU A 45 -11.89 4.33 -28.66
C LEU A 45 -11.54 2.89 -29.01
N SER A 46 -11.81 2.16 -29.99
CA SER A 46 -11.47 0.72 -30.20
C SER A 46 -9.96 0.43 -30.47
N ALA A 47 -9.30 -0.56 -30.05
CA ALA A 47 -8.95 -1.71 -29.27
C ALA A 47 -7.51 -2.30 -29.49
N VAL A 48 -6.99 -3.18 -28.60
CA VAL A 48 -6.21 -4.46 -28.67
C VAL A 48 -4.80 -4.61 -28.03
N THR A 49 -4.42 -5.78 -27.58
CA THR A 49 -3.79 -6.48 -26.43
C THR A 49 -2.49 -7.32 -26.71
N VAL A 50 -1.70 -7.64 -25.65
CA VAL A 50 -1.03 -8.88 -25.11
C VAL A 50 0.46 -9.25 -25.36
N LEU A 51 1.27 -9.65 -24.40
CA LEU A 51 1.96 -10.80 -23.74
C LEU A 51 3.50 -10.72 -23.46
N MET A 52 4.06 -11.36 -22.56
CA MET A 52 4.88 -11.74 -21.40
C MET A 52 6.36 -12.17 -21.54
N LEU A 53 7.20 -12.17 -20.54
CA LEU A 53 7.91 -13.06 -19.56
C LEU A 53 9.45 -12.76 -19.36
N ALA A 54 10.10 -12.95 -18.41
CA ALA A 54 10.64 -13.25 -17.08
C ALA A 54 12.20 -13.34 -16.93
N VAL A 55 12.72 -13.38 -15.70
CA VAL A 55 13.78 -14.20 -15.04
C VAL A 55 14.92 -13.50 -14.23
N THR A 56 15.38 -14.17 -13.20
CA THR A 56 16.03 -13.90 -11.91
C THR A 56 17.57 -14.09 -11.83
N GLY A 57 18.19 -13.71 -10.69
CA GLY A 57 19.53 -14.11 -10.26
C GLY A 57 19.97 -13.57 -8.88
N ALA A 58 20.73 -14.35 -8.10
CA ALA A 58 21.12 -14.12 -6.70
C ALA A 58 22.64 -14.08 -6.47
N ALA A 59 23.07 -13.48 -5.32
CA ALA A 59 24.46 -13.44 -4.86
C ALA A 59 24.59 -13.65 -3.33
N SER A 60 25.74 -14.17 -2.85
CA SER A 60 26.02 -14.60 -1.46
C SER A 60 27.09 -13.77 -0.74
N ALA A 61 27.10 -13.76 0.62
CA ALA A 61 28.07 -13.09 1.50
C ALA A 61 28.40 -13.93 2.77
N GLU A 62 29.45 -13.56 3.48
CA GLU A 62 30.12 -14.27 4.59
C GLU A 62 29.30 -14.39 5.89
N THR A 63 29.55 -15.47 6.66
CA THR A 63 28.74 -15.91 7.80
C THR A 63 29.38 -15.65 9.15
N ILE A 64 28.61 -15.09 10.09
CA ILE A 64 28.87 -15.04 11.52
C ILE A 64 28.32 -16.33 12.18
N ALA A 65 28.90 -16.72 13.33
CA ALA A 65 28.44 -17.89 14.09
C ALA A 65 26.98 -17.71 14.56
N GLY A 66 26.08 -18.36 13.86
CA GLY A 66 24.64 -18.39 14.13
C GLY A 66 24.10 -19.81 14.08
N VAL A 67 22.84 -19.95 14.35
CA VAL A 67 22.14 -21.24 14.23
C VAL A 67 22.34 -21.81 12.81
N PRO A 68 22.71 -23.10 12.65
CA PRO A 68 22.83 -23.70 11.34
C PRO A 68 21.56 -23.51 10.50
N ARG A 69 21.74 -23.17 9.22
CA ARG A 69 20.62 -22.85 8.32
C ARG A 69 19.55 -23.95 8.28
N GLN A 70 19.97 -25.21 8.28
CA GLN A 70 19.05 -26.36 8.27
C GLN A 70 18.17 -26.41 9.52
N GLN A 71 18.69 -26.02 10.69
CA GLN A 71 17.91 -25.95 11.93
C GLN A 71 16.96 -24.74 11.91
N ALA A 72 17.42 -23.58 11.47
CA ALA A 72 16.58 -22.40 11.30
C ALA A 72 15.44 -22.63 10.28
N ASP A 73 15.74 -23.25 9.14
CA ASP A 73 14.75 -23.62 8.13
C ASP A 73 13.67 -24.58 8.69
N SER A 74 14.04 -25.46 9.63
CA SER A 74 13.07 -26.34 10.29
C SER A 74 12.08 -25.58 11.19
N LEU A 75 12.49 -24.42 11.71
CA LEU A 75 11.63 -23.54 12.52
C LEU A 75 10.70 -22.69 11.65
N SER A 76 11.05 -22.39 10.43
CA SER A 76 10.31 -21.49 9.53
C SER A 76 8.81 -21.77 9.46
N ARG A 77 8.45 -23.07 9.41
CA ARG A 77 7.06 -23.55 9.30
C ARG A 77 6.34 -23.74 10.64
N LYS A 78 7.03 -23.52 11.75
CA LYS A 78 6.39 -23.62 13.07
C LYS A 78 5.41 -22.47 13.25
N GLN A 79 4.23 -22.80 13.71
CA GLN A 79 3.21 -21.82 14.04
C GLN A 79 3.46 -21.28 15.45
N VAL A 80 3.41 -19.96 15.57
CA VAL A 80 3.60 -19.22 16.81
C VAL A 80 2.47 -18.24 17.00
N MET A 81 2.20 -17.84 18.22
CA MET A 81 1.25 -16.79 18.52
C MET A 81 2.02 -15.51 18.90
N TYR A 82 1.72 -14.41 18.23
CA TYR A 82 2.23 -13.09 18.51
C TYR A 82 1.09 -12.07 18.47
N ASN A 83 0.97 -11.22 19.49
CA ASN A 83 -0.11 -10.24 19.63
C ASN A 83 -1.54 -10.80 19.41
N GLY A 84 -1.77 -12.05 19.82
CA GLY A 84 -3.06 -12.71 19.65
C GLY A 84 -3.31 -13.33 18.27
N TRP A 85 -2.31 -13.28 17.35
CA TRP A 85 -2.40 -13.88 16.02
C TRP A 85 -1.52 -15.10 15.87
N VAL A 86 -2.05 -16.08 15.12
CA VAL A 86 -1.30 -17.26 14.71
C VAL A 86 -0.60 -16.95 13.39
N MET A 87 0.72 -17.12 13.38
CA MET A 87 1.59 -16.87 12.23
C MET A 87 2.71 -17.90 12.16
N THR A 88 3.48 -17.89 11.08
CA THR A 88 4.69 -18.71 11.00
C THR A 88 5.84 -18.06 11.76
N PHE A 89 6.76 -18.87 12.27
CA PHE A 89 8.02 -18.37 12.83
C PHE A 89 8.82 -17.55 11.82
N ASN A 90 8.76 -17.91 10.52
CA ASN A 90 9.38 -17.15 9.43
C ASN A 90 8.89 -15.70 9.42
N SER A 91 7.58 -15.45 9.49
CA SER A 91 7.03 -14.10 9.46
C SER A 91 7.41 -13.29 10.69
N LEU A 92 7.34 -13.89 11.87
CA LEU A 92 7.77 -13.24 13.11
C LEU A 92 9.26 -12.90 13.07
N ALA A 93 10.10 -13.86 12.65
CA ALA A 93 11.55 -13.65 12.55
C ALA A 93 11.91 -12.55 11.54
N ARG A 94 11.18 -12.47 10.41
CA ARG A 94 11.36 -11.42 9.42
C ARG A 94 10.98 -10.04 9.97
N ASP A 95 9.85 -9.92 10.67
CA ASP A 95 9.43 -8.67 11.32
C ASP A 95 10.42 -8.23 12.38
N PHE A 96 10.82 -9.16 13.25
CA PHE A 96 11.85 -8.92 14.29
C PHE A 96 13.16 -8.44 13.65
N THR A 97 13.67 -9.14 12.64
CA THR A 97 14.93 -8.78 11.99
C THR A 97 14.85 -7.39 11.35
N LEU A 98 13.76 -7.12 10.63
CA LEU A 98 13.54 -5.83 9.97
C LEU A 98 13.44 -4.67 10.98
N LYS A 99 12.72 -4.85 12.08
CA LYS A 99 12.59 -3.84 13.15
C LYS A 99 13.93 -3.55 13.82
N ILE A 100 14.70 -4.57 14.13
CA ILE A 100 15.98 -4.42 14.83
C ILE A 100 17.06 -3.86 13.90
N THR A 101 17.26 -4.47 12.73
CA THR A 101 18.40 -4.19 11.85
C THR A 101 18.10 -3.19 10.73
N GLY A 102 16.83 -2.96 10.42
CA GLY A 102 16.37 -2.17 9.26
C GLY A 102 16.44 -2.92 7.93
N ASP A 103 16.81 -4.19 7.94
CA ASP A 103 16.85 -5.06 6.76
C ASP A 103 16.20 -6.42 7.08
N THR A 104 15.81 -7.15 6.05
CA THR A 104 15.26 -8.51 6.17
C THR A 104 16.33 -9.58 6.38
N ARG A 105 17.61 -9.22 6.33
CA ARG A 105 18.78 -10.10 6.58
C ARG A 105 19.85 -9.34 7.34
N TYR A 106 20.58 -10.05 8.20
CA TYR A 106 21.70 -9.49 8.94
C TYR A 106 22.98 -10.25 8.64
N ARG A 107 23.98 -9.58 8.03
CA ARG A 107 25.30 -10.14 7.70
C ARG A 107 25.25 -11.55 7.07
N GLY A 108 24.31 -11.76 6.15
CA GLY A 108 24.14 -13.03 5.44
C GLY A 108 23.28 -14.06 6.17
N LEU A 109 22.91 -13.85 7.43
CA LEU A 109 21.97 -14.70 8.17
C LEU A 109 20.54 -14.49 7.65
N SER A 110 19.78 -15.59 7.58
CA SER A 110 18.34 -15.49 7.36
C SER A 110 17.64 -14.92 8.61
N PRO A 111 16.41 -14.39 8.47
CA PRO A 111 15.65 -13.89 9.62
C PRO A 111 15.51 -14.90 10.74
N GLU A 112 15.26 -16.17 10.38
CA GLU A 112 15.12 -17.26 11.34
C GLU A 112 16.43 -17.57 12.04
N GLN A 113 17.56 -17.51 11.30
CA GLN A 113 18.87 -17.67 11.90
C GLN A 113 19.16 -16.53 12.88
N PHE A 114 18.86 -15.28 12.48
CA PHE A 114 19.08 -14.11 13.31
C PHE A 114 18.26 -14.18 14.61
N MET A 115 16.96 -14.40 14.53
CA MET A 115 16.08 -14.46 15.70
C MET A 115 16.37 -15.67 16.59
N ALA A 116 16.60 -16.85 15.99
CA ALA A 116 16.96 -18.05 16.75
C ALA A 116 18.33 -17.92 17.43
N SER A 117 19.26 -17.17 16.85
CA SER A 117 20.59 -16.94 17.45
C SER A 117 20.49 -16.06 18.70
N TRP A 118 19.62 -15.06 18.72
CA TRP A 118 19.32 -14.28 19.93
C TRP A 118 18.75 -15.16 21.05
N LEU A 119 17.89 -16.15 20.72
CA LEU A 119 17.31 -17.07 21.70
C LEU A 119 18.30 -18.09 22.26
N LEU A 120 19.17 -18.63 21.39
CA LEU A 120 20.03 -19.76 21.75
C LEU A 120 21.42 -19.33 22.24
N TYR A 121 21.88 -18.14 21.86
CA TYR A 121 23.21 -17.62 22.19
C TYR A 121 23.15 -16.16 22.67
N PRO A 122 22.29 -15.82 23.68
CA PRO A 122 22.06 -14.44 24.09
C PRO A 122 23.35 -13.71 24.50
N GLU A 123 24.27 -14.37 25.24
CA GLU A 123 25.52 -13.78 25.69
C GLU A 123 26.43 -13.31 24.54
N GLN A 124 26.44 -14.04 23.41
CA GLN A 124 27.23 -13.66 22.23
C GLN A 124 26.61 -12.50 21.47
N TRP A 125 25.28 -12.37 21.51
CA TRP A 125 24.54 -11.35 20.78
C TRP A 125 24.39 -10.04 21.54
N GLN A 126 24.58 -10.02 22.86
CA GLN A 126 24.57 -8.78 23.66
C GLN A 126 25.62 -7.77 23.19
N GLY A 127 26.83 -8.24 22.87
CA GLY A 127 27.91 -7.40 22.33
C GLY A 127 27.86 -7.16 20.83
N GLU A 128 26.95 -7.84 20.07
CA GLU A 128 26.87 -7.69 18.63
C GLU A 128 26.08 -6.42 18.24
N ARG A 129 26.70 -5.57 17.40
CA ARG A 129 26.12 -4.31 16.92
C ARG A 129 25.10 -4.56 15.83
N ALA A 130 23.89 -5.00 16.22
CA ALA A 130 22.81 -5.35 15.32
C ALA A 130 21.62 -4.36 15.36
N ILE A 131 21.52 -3.51 16.37
CA ILE A 131 20.38 -2.61 16.60
C ILE A 131 20.58 -1.32 15.81
N LEU A 132 19.76 -1.07 14.78
CA LEU A 132 19.85 0.13 13.95
C LEU A 132 19.41 1.39 14.71
N VAL A 133 20.32 2.36 14.83
CA VAL A 133 20.07 3.72 15.35
C VAL A 133 20.11 4.70 14.19
N LYS A 134 18.96 5.15 13.73
CA LYS A 134 18.85 6.02 12.53
C LYS A 134 19.29 7.45 12.82
N ASP A 135 18.87 8.00 13.95
CA ASP A 135 19.11 9.39 14.30
C ASP A 135 20.58 9.64 14.64
N LYS A 136 21.15 10.73 14.07
CA LYS A 136 22.55 11.09 14.27
C LYS A 136 22.80 11.67 15.68
N ALA A 137 21.90 12.53 16.16
CA ALA A 137 22.08 13.17 17.47
C ALA A 137 22.04 12.12 18.60
N LEU A 138 21.14 11.12 18.47
CA LEU A 138 21.11 10.00 19.42
C LEU A 138 22.39 9.15 19.39
N ARG A 139 22.95 8.90 18.19
CA ARG A 139 24.24 8.19 18.07
C ARG A 139 25.37 8.95 18.74
N ASP A 140 25.43 10.27 18.52
CA ASP A 140 26.45 11.15 19.11
C ASP A 140 26.31 11.18 20.66
N CYS A 141 25.08 11.22 21.19
CA CYS A 141 24.80 11.13 22.64
C CYS A 141 25.22 9.78 23.26
N LEU A 142 25.07 8.69 22.50
CA LEU A 142 25.47 7.34 22.97
C LEU A 142 26.95 7.05 22.75
N GLY A 143 27.68 7.89 21.99
CA GLY A 143 29.08 7.70 21.65
C GLY A 143 29.31 6.56 20.64
N LEU A 144 28.38 6.38 19.69
CA LEU A 144 28.44 5.32 18.69
C LEU A 144 29.22 5.77 17.44
N ASP A 145 30.24 5.02 17.06
CA ASP A 145 31.03 5.28 15.84
C ASP A 145 30.31 4.91 14.55
N GLY A 146 29.16 4.19 14.63
CA GLY A 146 28.42 3.67 13.50
C GLY A 146 26.90 3.83 13.62
N ARG A 147 26.17 3.23 12.66
CA ARG A 147 24.71 3.26 12.64
C ARG A 147 24.06 2.16 13.48
N TYR A 148 24.84 1.24 14.01
CA TYR A 148 24.36 0.10 14.79
C TYR A 148 24.90 0.14 16.19
N ALA A 149 24.05 -0.17 17.17
CA ALA A 149 24.38 -0.36 18.58
C ALA A 149 24.28 -1.84 18.93
N SER A 150 25.01 -2.23 19.99
CA SER A 150 24.80 -3.49 20.72
C SER A 150 23.95 -3.22 21.98
N LEU A 151 23.47 -4.27 22.65
CA LEU A 151 22.88 -4.09 23.99
C LEU A 151 23.91 -3.53 24.98
N ASP A 152 25.15 -3.97 24.90
CA ASP A 152 26.23 -3.47 25.78
C ASP A 152 26.52 -1.97 25.57
N ASP A 153 26.28 -1.41 24.37
CA ASP A 153 26.37 0.03 24.14
C ASP A 153 25.22 0.81 24.83
N LEU A 154 24.08 0.17 25.08
CA LEU A 154 22.86 0.79 25.64
C LEU A 154 22.73 0.59 27.16
N PHE A 155 23.39 -0.41 27.72
CA PHE A 155 23.42 -0.64 29.15
C PHE A 155 24.83 -0.32 29.70
N SER A 156 24.91 0.21 30.91
CA SER A 156 26.20 0.40 31.60
C SER A 156 26.64 -0.88 32.29
N ALA A 157 27.90 -0.95 32.72
CA ALA A 157 28.44 -2.09 33.48
C ALA A 157 27.69 -2.41 34.80
N SER A 158 26.78 -1.53 35.21
CA SER A 158 25.88 -1.71 36.38
C SER A 158 24.44 -2.02 35.96
N ASP A 159 24.19 -2.52 34.75
CA ASP A 159 22.88 -2.79 34.16
C ASP A 159 21.97 -1.56 34.09
N TYR A 160 22.53 -0.36 34.11
CA TYR A 160 21.76 0.86 34.03
C TYR A 160 21.46 1.22 32.56
N TYR A 161 20.19 1.42 32.25
CA TYR A 161 19.72 1.73 30.90
C TYR A 161 19.96 3.21 30.55
N ARG A 162 20.89 3.48 29.64
CA ARG A 162 21.40 4.83 29.32
C ARG A 162 20.37 5.74 28.67
N LEU A 163 19.38 5.21 27.93
CA LEU A 163 18.36 6.01 27.27
C LEU A 163 17.46 6.73 28.27
N ARG A 164 17.29 6.19 29.47
CA ARG A 164 16.49 6.79 30.55
C ARG A 164 16.97 8.20 30.93
N ASP A 165 18.26 8.44 30.84
CA ASP A 165 18.84 9.76 31.16
C ASP A 165 18.72 10.77 30.02
N LEU A 166 18.47 10.32 28.81
CA LEU A 166 18.39 11.15 27.61
C LEU A 166 16.96 11.62 27.32
N TYR A 167 15.96 10.83 27.71
CA TYR A 167 14.54 11.12 27.44
C TYR A 167 14.08 12.40 28.16
N GLY A 168 13.38 13.28 27.43
CA GLY A 168 12.86 14.55 27.95
C GLY A 168 13.93 15.65 28.15
N LYS A 169 15.18 15.41 27.81
CA LYS A 169 16.26 16.39 27.90
C LYS A 169 16.63 17.03 26.56
N GLY A 170 16.08 16.55 25.47
CA GLY A 170 16.32 17.01 24.12
C GLY A 170 15.13 17.75 23.50
N ASN A 171 15.09 17.74 22.18
CA ASN A 171 13.95 18.18 21.39
C ASN A 171 13.02 16.99 21.08
N ALA A 172 11.80 17.28 20.57
CA ALA A 172 10.82 16.27 20.23
C ALA A 172 11.29 15.25 19.15
N GLU A 173 12.31 15.58 18.34
CA GLU A 173 12.89 14.65 17.37
C GLU A 173 13.80 13.63 18.06
N LEU A 174 14.61 14.08 19.02
CA LEU A 174 15.44 13.20 19.82
C LEU A 174 14.59 12.26 20.68
N ASP A 175 13.53 12.77 21.31
CA ASP A 175 12.63 11.94 22.12
C ASP A 175 11.97 10.84 21.27
N ARG A 176 11.51 11.13 20.04
CA ARG A 176 11.00 10.12 19.10
C ARG A 176 12.07 9.09 18.70
N ALA A 177 13.31 9.54 18.51
CA ALA A 177 14.40 8.62 18.18
C ALA A 177 14.72 7.69 19.36
N ILE A 178 14.61 8.19 20.60
CA ILE A 178 14.75 7.40 21.82
C ILE A 178 13.61 6.39 21.94
N GLU A 179 12.36 6.81 21.70
CA GLU A 179 11.18 5.92 21.69
C GLU A 179 11.33 4.80 20.65
N GLU A 180 11.76 5.12 19.40
CA GLU A 180 12.02 4.11 18.37
C GLU A 180 13.10 3.11 18.80
N LEU A 181 14.15 3.57 19.46
CA LEU A 181 15.22 2.69 19.95
C LEU A 181 14.76 1.85 21.13
N ASP A 182 13.97 2.43 22.05
CA ASP A 182 13.42 1.75 23.23
C ASP A 182 12.48 0.61 22.81
N GLU A 183 11.62 0.83 21.80
CA GLU A 183 10.78 -0.22 21.23
C GLU A 183 11.61 -1.41 20.70
N LYS A 184 12.74 -1.15 20.06
CA LYS A 184 13.64 -2.21 19.55
C LYS A 184 14.27 -2.99 20.69
N VAL A 185 14.75 -2.30 21.72
CA VAL A 185 15.30 -2.94 22.93
C VAL A 185 14.21 -3.75 23.63
N GLY A 186 13.01 -3.20 23.77
CA GLY A 186 11.85 -3.90 24.33
C GLY A 186 11.56 -5.21 23.62
N LEU A 187 11.55 -5.22 22.26
CA LEU A 187 11.35 -6.43 21.46
C LEU A 187 12.44 -7.49 21.72
N ILE A 188 13.70 -7.08 21.87
CA ILE A 188 14.79 -8.00 22.20
C ILE A 188 14.61 -8.56 23.62
N MET A 189 14.28 -7.70 24.58
CA MET A 189 14.07 -8.11 25.96
C MET A 189 12.88 -9.06 26.11
N ASP A 190 11.78 -8.79 25.40
CA ASP A 190 10.61 -9.68 25.35
C ASP A 190 10.95 -11.03 24.71
N LEU A 191 11.80 -11.03 23.68
CA LEU A 191 12.29 -12.26 23.06
C LEU A 191 13.11 -13.09 24.08
N LEU A 192 14.06 -12.46 24.78
CA LEU A 192 14.93 -13.10 25.76
C LEU A 192 14.15 -13.58 27.00
N ALA A 193 13.13 -12.84 27.41
CA ALA A 193 12.24 -13.22 28.51
C ALA A 193 11.24 -14.35 28.12
N GLY A 194 11.17 -14.73 26.83
CA GLY A 194 10.23 -15.72 26.34
C GLY A 194 8.79 -15.20 26.20
N ASN A 195 8.58 -13.88 26.31
CA ASN A 195 7.25 -13.25 26.19
C ASN A 195 6.85 -13.00 24.74
N LEU A 196 7.81 -12.88 23.82
CA LEU A 196 7.54 -12.57 22.42
C LEU A 196 6.93 -13.75 21.65
N ILE A 197 7.34 -14.97 21.98
CA ILE A 197 6.89 -16.20 21.33
C ILE A 197 6.00 -16.97 22.29
N MET A 198 4.69 -16.90 22.09
CA MET A 198 3.76 -17.71 22.84
C MET A 198 3.51 -19.04 22.11
N ARG A 199 3.48 -20.13 22.88
CA ARG A 199 3.00 -21.42 22.37
C ARG A 199 1.54 -21.29 21.96
N LEU A 200 1.20 -21.89 20.83
CA LEU A 200 -0.18 -21.94 20.37
C LEU A 200 -1.04 -22.63 21.45
N PRO A 201 -2.10 -22.01 21.98
CA PRO A 201 -3.05 -22.66 22.86
C PRO A 201 -3.70 -23.87 22.16
N ASP A 202 -4.01 -24.90 22.91
CA ASP A 202 -4.61 -26.14 22.36
C ASP A 202 -5.98 -25.92 21.69
N ASN A 203 -6.64 -24.80 22.01
CA ASN A 203 -7.92 -24.36 21.43
C ASN A 203 -7.77 -23.27 20.35
N ALA A 204 -6.56 -22.88 19.95
CA ALA A 204 -6.36 -21.90 18.89
C ALA A 204 -6.55 -22.56 17.51
N ASP A 205 -7.20 -21.83 16.60
CA ASP A 205 -7.32 -22.26 15.22
C ASP A 205 -5.93 -22.30 14.56
N SER A 206 -5.45 -23.50 14.31
CA SER A 206 -4.18 -23.70 13.61
C SER A 206 -4.30 -23.33 12.13
N MET A 207 -3.25 -22.73 11.59
CA MET A 207 -3.18 -22.44 10.15
C MET A 207 -3.12 -23.74 9.34
N SER A 208 -3.82 -23.80 8.22
CA SER A 208 -3.67 -24.90 7.27
C SER A 208 -2.26 -24.97 6.70
N ALA A 209 -1.78 -26.15 6.31
CA ALA A 209 -0.47 -26.31 5.70
C ALA A 209 -0.31 -25.43 4.43
N ALA A 210 -1.38 -25.28 3.65
CA ALA A 210 -1.37 -24.42 2.46
C ALA A 210 -1.19 -22.94 2.81
N ARG A 211 -1.78 -22.46 3.92
CA ARG A 211 -1.61 -21.07 4.39
C ARG A 211 -0.19 -20.84 4.90
N VAL A 212 0.40 -21.80 5.61
CA VAL A 212 1.80 -21.75 6.04
C VAL A 212 2.75 -21.64 4.83
N GLU A 213 2.56 -22.45 3.80
CA GLU A 213 3.41 -22.38 2.59
C GLU A 213 3.20 -21.07 1.82
N ALA A 214 1.96 -20.58 1.73
CA ALA A 214 1.66 -19.29 1.10
C ALA A 214 2.42 -18.14 1.77
N GLU A 215 2.42 -18.11 3.11
CA GLU A 215 3.12 -17.11 3.91
C GLU A 215 4.65 -17.16 3.70
N ILE A 216 5.22 -18.37 3.66
CA ILE A 216 6.65 -18.55 3.39
C ILE A 216 7.01 -18.09 1.98
N VAL A 217 6.23 -18.47 0.97
CA VAL A 217 6.45 -18.04 -0.42
C VAL A 217 6.37 -16.51 -0.54
N TYR A 218 5.36 -15.88 0.10
CA TYR A 218 5.21 -14.44 0.09
C TYR A 218 6.43 -13.73 0.70
N ASN A 219 6.95 -14.24 1.80
CA ASN A 219 8.11 -13.67 2.48
C ASN A 219 9.44 -13.91 1.75
N GLN A 220 9.56 -14.98 0.97
CA GLN A 220 10.78 -15.29 0.20
C GLN A 220 10.89 -14.50 -1.10
N VAL A 221 9.76 -14.20 -1.75
CA VAL A 221 9.73 -13.46 -3.01
C VAL A 221 9.59 -11.97 -2.74
N PRO A 222 10.54 -11.13 -3.15
CA PRO A 222 10.45 -9.68 -2.94
C PRO A 222 9.51 -9.04 -3.97
N PHE A 223 8.20 -9.37 -3.90
CA PHE A 223 7.20 -8.95 -4.88
C PHE A 223 7.22 -7.45 -5.16
N SER A 224 7.11 -6.63 -4.12
CA SER A 224 7.07 -5.16 -4.25
C SER A 224 8.31 -4.61 -4.95
N THR A 225 9.52 -5.11 -4.59
CA THR A 225 10.78 -4.73 -5.22
C THR A 225 10.81 -5.11 -6.70
N LEU A 226 10.41 -6.32 -7.04
CA LEU A 226 10.38 -6.80 -8.43
C LEU A 226 9.40 -5.98 -9.27
N ILE A 227 8.22 -5.66 -8.74
CA ILE A 227 7.17 -4.94 -9.46
C ILE A 227 7.64 -3.53 -9.82
N PHE A 228 8.15 -2.73 -8.87
CA PHE A 228 8.58 -1.37 -9.21
C PHE A 228 9.79 -1.35 -10.14
N ILE A 229 10.75 -2.28 -9.98
CA ILE A 229 11.90 -2.41 -10.90
C ILE A 229 11.42 -2.76 -12.31
N LEU A 230 10.53 -3.74 -12.46
CA LEU A 230 9.97 -4.12 -13.75
C LEU A 230 9.24 -2.97 -14.44
N LEU A 231 8.48 -2.18 -13.67
CA LEU A 231 7.75 -1.02 -14.20
C LEU A 231 8.70 0.10 -14.64
N PHE A 232 9.75 0.42 -13.88
CA PHE A 232 10.74 1.43 -14.27
C PHE A 232 11.60 0.94 -15.46
N CYS A 233 12.06 -0.31 -15.44
CA CYS A 233 12.79 -0.90 -16.58
C CYS A 233 11.89 -0.94 -17.82
N GLY A 234 10.63 -1.36 -17.67
CA GLY A 234 9.67 -1.37 -18.75
C GLY A 234 9.38 0.01 -19.32
N ALA A 235 9.28 1.04 -18.44
CA ALA A 235 9.17 2.44 -18.87
C ALA A 235 10.40 2.87 -19.71
N ALA A 236 11.61 2.58 -19.24
CA ALA A 236 12.85 2.89 -19.97
C ALA A 236 12.89 2.19 -21.34
N VAL A 237 12.54 0.91 -21.40
CA VAL A 237 12.44 0.13 -22.66
C VAL A 237 11.38 0.73 -23.59
N ALA A 238 10.21 1.13 -23.03
CA ALA A 238 9.13 1.76 -23.80
C ALA A 238 9.53 3.16 -24.31
N PHE A 239 10.29 3.95 -23.54
CA PHE A 239 10.86 5.21 -24.04
C PHE A 239 11.86 4.96 -25.17
N ALA A 240 12.75 3.98 -25.04
CA ALA A 240 13.69 3.60 -26.09
C ALA A 240 12.96 3.14 -27.37
N ALA A 241 11.81 2.50 -27.25
CA ALA A 241 11.00 2.06 -28.39
C ALA A 241 10.50 3.24 -29.25
N LEU A 242 10.39 4.46 -28.70
CA LEU A 242 10.01 5.67 -29.46
C LEU A 242 11.02 6.02 -30.55
N PHE A 243 12.27 5.62 -30.43
CA PHE A 243 13.34 5.83 -31.41
C PHE A 243 13.31 4.81 -32.57
N ARG A 244 12.10 4.40 -33.01
CA ARG A 244 11.85 3.48 -34.14
C ARG A 244 12.34 2.03 -33.92
N LEU A 245 12.27 1.55 -32.70
CA LEU A 245 12.61 0.18 -32.34
C LEU A 245 11.34 -0.61 -31.91
N PRO A 246 10.48 -1.02 -32.87
CA PRO A 246 9.16 -1.61 -32.56
C PRO A 246 9.23 -2.90 -31.73
N LYS A 247 10.33 -3.65 -31.84
CA LYS A 247 10.55 -4.86 -31.01
C LYS A 247 10.62 -4.53 -29.50
N LEU A 248 11.13 -3.36 -29.15
CA LEU A 248 11.17 -2.89 -27.76
C LEU A 248 9.79 -2.57 -27.21
N THR A 249 8.83 -2.16 -28.05
CA THR A 249 7.44 -2.00 -27.61
C THR A 249 6.85 -3.31 -27.13
N ILE A 250 7.12 -4.40 -27.86
CA ILE A 250 6.68 -5.75 -27.46
C ILE A 250 7.32 -6.14 -26.12
N ALA A 251 8.63 -5.90 -25.97
CA ALA A 251 9.34 -6.19 -24.72
C ALA A 251 8.76 -5.38 -23.54
N ALA A 252 8.47 -4.10 -23.73
CA ALA A 252 7.85 -3.27 -22.70
C ALA A 252 6.43 -3.75 -22.30
N VAL A 253 5.62 -4.16 -23.29
CA VAL A 253 4.29 -4.74 -23.01
C VAL A 253 4.41 -6.06 -22.27
N VAL A 254 5.41 -6.86 -22.59
CA VAL A 254 5.72 -8.11 -21.87
C VAL A 254 6.10 -7.80 -20.40
N LEU A 255 6.97 -6.82 -20.16
CA LEU A 255 7.35 -6.42 -18.81
C LEU A 255 6.13 -5.90 -18.02
N LEU A 256 5.23 -5.17 -18.66
CA LEU A 256 3.97 -4.72 -18.05
C LEU A 256 3.06 -5.90 -17.67
N TRP A 257 2.95 -6.93 -18.53
CA TRP A 257 2.22 -8.16 -18.20
C TRP A 257 2.84 -8.91 -17.03
N VAL A 258 4.15 -9.04 -17.00
CA VAL A 258 4.86 -9.70 -15.89
C VAL A 258 4.61 -8.94 -14.58
N ALA A 259 4.75 -7.61 -14.60
CA ALA A 259 4.47 -6.79 -13.43
C ALA A 259 3.01 -6.95 -12.95
N PHE A 260 2.04 -6.97 -13.87
CA PHE A 260 0.64 -7.20 -13.53
C PHE A 260 0.39 -8.58 -12.91
N LEU A 261 0.97 -9.64 -13.47
CA LEU A 261 0.78 -10.99 -12.95
C LEU A 261 1.48 -11.19 -11.60
N LEU A 262 2.64 -10.58 -11.40
CA LEU A 262 3.29 -10.57 -10.09
C LEU A 262 2.45 -9.81 -9.06
N GLN A 263 1.89 -8.63 -9.42
CA GLN A 263 1.01 -7.88 -8.54
C GLN A 263 -0.26 -8.67 -8.20
N LEU A 264 -0.89 -9.29 -9.20
CA LEU A 264 -2.07 -10.13 -8.98
C LEU A 264 -1.76 -11.33 -8.08
N THR A 265 -0.62 -12.00 -8.31
CA THR A 265 -0.18 -13.14 -7.52
C THR A 265 0.11 -12.74 -6.08
N ALA A 266 0.85 -11.65 -5.86
CA ALA A 266 1.14 -11.13 -4.52
C ALA A 266 -0.17 -10.82 -3.77
N TYR A 267 -1.08 -10.09 -4.41
CA TYR A 267 -2.36 -9.70 -3.83
C TYR A 267 -3.26 -10.89 -3.46
N ILE A 268 -3.31 -11.92 -4.33
CA ILE A 268 -4.08 -13.15 -4.05
C ILE A 268 -3.47 -13.93 -2.88
N ILE A 269 -2.13 -14.05 -2.82
CA ILE A 269 -1.46 -14.73 -1.72
C ILE A 269 -1.71 -13.98 -0.41
N GLU A 270 -1.59 -12.66 -0.42
CA GLU A 270 -1.85 -11.81 0.73
C GLU A 270 -3.29 -11.94 1.24
N TRP A 271 -4.28 -11.88 0.33
CA TRP A 271 -5.68 -12.12 0.68
C TRP A 271 -5.89 -13.50 1.29
N TYR A 272 -5.27 -14.53 0.72
CA TYR A 272 -5.38 -15.89 1.25
C TYR A 272 -4.75 -16.02 2.65
N MET A 273 -3.61 -15.36 2.90
CA MET A 273 -2.92 -15.39 4.19
C MET A 273 -3.67 -14.61 5.26
N SER A 274 -4.13 -13.40 4.94
CA SER A 274 -4.81 -12.52 5.89
C SER A 274 -6.24 -12.97 6.21
N GLY A 275 -6.89 -13.71 5.27
CA GLY A 275 -8.29 -14.11 5.38
C GLY A 275 -9.29 -12.96 5.15
N HIS A 276 -8.81 -11.78 4.80
CA HIS A 276 -9.62 -10.62 4.43
C HIS A 276 -9.03 -9.91 3.21
N ILE A 277 -9.82 -9.07 2.53
CA ILE A 277 -9.33 -8.28 1.39
C ILE A 277 -8.26 -7.31 1.91
N PRO A 278 -7.05 -7.29 1.31
CA PRO A 278 -5.96 -6.40 1.73
C PRO A 278 -6.26 -4.94 1.38
N LEU A 279 -6.89 -4.21 2.31
CA LEU A 279 -7.32 -2.82 2.16
C LEU A 279 -7.27 -2.08 3.52
N ALA A 280 -6.56 -2.65 4.50
CA ALA A 280 -6.57 -2.15 5.87
C ALA A 280 -5.58 -0.99 6.12
N ASN A 281 -4.53 -0.90 5.32
CA ASN A 281 -3.49 0.11 5.46
C ASN A 281 -3.13 0.77 4.13
N THR A 282 -2.30 1.82 4.19
CA THR A 282 -1.90 2.61 3.01
C THR A 282 -1.12 1.77 1.99
N GLY A 283 -0.28 0.83 2.42
CA GLY A 283 0.47 -0.07 1.52
C GLY A 283 -0.48 -0.96 0.71
N GLU A 284 -1.35 -1.68 1.38
CA GLU A 284 -2.35 -2.57 0.76
C GLU A 284 -3.27 -1.82 -0.22
N THR A 285 -3.71 -0.62 0.14
CA THR A 285 -4.56 0.19 -0.75
C THR A 285 -3.80 0.69 -1.97
N MET A 286 -2.49 0.98 -1.88
CA MET A 286 -1.64 1.29 -3.03
C MET A 286 -1.43 0.07 -3.92
N GLU A 287 -1.27 -1.12 -3.36
CA GLU A 287 -1.18 -2.37 -4.11
C GLU A 287 -2.48 -2.68 -4.86
N PHE A 288 -3.62 -2.45 -4.22
CA PHE A 288 -4.92 -2.55 -4.89
C PHE A 288 -5.07 -1.52 -6.03
N LEU A 289 -4.61 -0.29 -5.83
CA LEU A 289 -4.61 0.74 -6.88
C LEU A 289 -3.80 0.28 -8.11
N LEU A 290 -2.64 -0.33 -7.91
CA LEU A 290 -1.85 -0.93 -8.99
C LEU A 290 -2.60 -2.06 -9.70
N LEU A 291 -3.30 -2.90 -8.96
CA LEU A 291 -4.10 -4.01 -9.52
C LEU A 291 -5.17 -3.51 -10.50
N VAL A 292 -5.69 -2.30 -10.30
CA VAL A 292 -6.63 -1.65 -11.23
C VAL A 292 -5.91 -0.89 -12.34
N LEU A 293 -4.83 -0.18 -12.03
CA LEU A 293 -4.12 0.69 -12.98
C LEU A 293 -3.39 -0.10 -14.08
N LEU A 294 -2.73 -1.22 -13.73
CA LEU A 294 -1.95 -1.99 -14.70
C LEU A 294 -2.81 -2.58 -15.83
N PRO A 295 -4.00 -3.18 -15.59
CA PRO A 295 -4.90 -3.59 -16.66
C PRO A 295 -5.36 -2.44 -17.56
N LEU A 296 -5.62 -1.24 -16.99
CA LEU A 296 -5.97 -0.07 -17.80
C LEU A 296 -4.83 0.30 -18.77
N LEU A 297 -3.58 0.26 -18.31
CA LEU A 297 -2.42 0.48 -19.17
C LEU A 297 -2.32 -0.61 -20.24
N LEU A 298 -2.53 -1.88 -19.90
CA LEU A 298 -2.52 -3.00 -20.86
C LEU A 298 -3.58 -2.85 -21.94
N VAL A 299 -4.77 -2.36 -21.59
CA VAL A 299 -5.87 -2.17 -22.55
C VAL A 299 -5.65 -0.94 -23.44
N PHE A 300 -5.19 0.16 -22.86
CA PHE A 300 -5.21 1.46 -23.54
C PHE A 300 -3.83 1.93 -24.06
N HIS A 301 -2.74 1.19 -23.84
CA HIS A 301 -1.37 1.59 -24.24
C HIS A 301 -1.24 2.03 -25.70
N ARG A 302 -2.07 1.49 -26.61
CA ARG A 302 -2.05 1.83 -28.05
C ARG A 302 -2.74 3.16 -28.39
N THR A 303 -3.40 3.81 -27.44
CA THR A 303 -4.08 5.09 -27.68
C THR A 303 -3.09 6.20 -28.00
N SER A 304 -1.92 6.19 -27.36
CA SER A 304 -0.78 7.08 -27.64
C SER A 304 0.53 6.32 -27.45
N ALA A 305 1.53 6.61 -28.29
CA ALA A 305 2.86 6.00 -28.13
C ALA A 305 3.50 6.32 -26.76
N LEU A 306 3.13 7.46 -26.17
CA LEU A 306 3.62 7.86 -24.84
C LEU A 306 2.86 7.21 -23.69
N LEU A 307 1.71 6.55 -23.92
CA LEU A 307 0.89 6.02 -22.83
C LEU A 307 1.58 4.83 -22.14
N LEU A 308 2.26 4.00 -22.91
CA LEU A 308 3.02 2.88 -22.34
C LEU A 308 4.18 3.36 -21.44
N PRO A 309 5.14 4.19 -21.91
CA PRO A 309 6.27 4.61 -21.09
C PRO A 309 5.86 5.49 -19.91
N VAL A 310 5.01 6.50 -20.13
CA VAL A 310 4.59 7.42 -19.05
C VAL A 310 3.68 6.71 -18.04
N GLY A 311 2.79 5.83 -18.53
CA GLY A 311 1.92 5.03 -17.66
C GLY A 311 2.70 4.06 -16.78
N MET A 312 3.70 3.37 -17.35
CA MET A 312 4.59 2.49 -16.57
C MET A 312 5.46 3.28 -15.58
N LEU A 313 5.92 4.48 -15.94
CA LEU A 313 6.65 5.36 -15.03
C LEU A 313 5.76 5.79 -13.85
N PHE A 314 4.51 6.18 -14.10
CA PHE A 314 3.55 6.55 -13.07
C PHE A 314 3.20 5.34 -12.17
N ALA A 315 2.90 4.19 -12.76
CA ALA A 315 2.64 2.96 -12.01
C ALA A 315 3.88 2.51 -11.20
N GLY A 316 5.09 2.67 -11.76
CA GLY A 316 6.34 2.41 -11.05
C GLY A 316 6.55 3.34 -9.84
N ALA A 317 6.16 4.61 -9.96
CA ALA A 317 6.20 5.55 -8.84
C ALA A 317 5.19 5.15 -7.75
N VAL A 318 3.98 4.74 -8.11
CA VAL A 318 2.98 4.21 -7.15
C VAL A 318 3.51 2.94 -6.47
N ALA A 319 4.09 2.01 -7.22
CA ALA A 319 4.68 0.78 -6.67
C ALA A 319 5.88 1.07 -5.74
N LEU A 320 6.71 2.07 -6.07
CA LEU A 320 7.81 2.50 -5.22
C LEU A 320 7.28 3.12 -3.91
N VAL A 321 6.23 3.94 -3.97
CA VAL A 321 5.59 4.50 -2.77
C VAL A 321 5.01 3.39 -1.90
N ALA A 322 4.31 2.41 -2.48
CA ALA A 322 3.82 1.24 -1.75
C ALA A 322 4.98 0.48 -1.06
N HIS A 323 6.09 0.28 -1.78
CA HIS A 323 7.28 -0.38 -1.22
C HIS A 323 7.91 0.40 -0.05
N LEU A 324 8.02 1.73 -0.17
CA LEU A 324 8.63 2.59 0.86
C LEU A 324 7.75 2.73 2.12
N ILE A 325 6.44 2.73 1.96
CA ILE A 325 5.51 2.72 3.11
C ILE A 325 5.63 1.41 3.89
N GLY A 326 5.99 0.33 3.19
CA GLY A 326 6.20 -0.97 3.80
C GLY A 326 4.89 -1.56 4.32
N SER A 327 4.13 -2.23 3.46
CA SER A 327 3.13 -3.16 3.96
C SER A 327 3.84 -4.38 4.51
N ASN A 328 3.84 -4.55 5.81
CA ASN A 328 4.06 -5.87 6.37
C ASN A 328 2.68 -6.53 6.48
N PRO A 329 2.27 -7.37 5.51
CA PRO A 329 0.93 -7.96 5.49
C PRO A 329 0.73 -8.94 6.64
N VAL A 330 1.80 -9.28 7.30
CA VAL A 330 1.77 -10.17 8.41
C VAL A 330 1.52 -9.29 9.62
N LEU A 331 0.24 -9.24 10.15
CA LEU A 331 0.32 -9.37 11.56
C LEU A 331 -0.15 -8.26 12.44
N THR A 332 -0.79 -7.27 11.87
CA THR A 332 -1.68 -6.45 12.68
C THR A 332 -3.09 -7.01 12.58
N PRO A 333 -3.65 -7.48 13.70
CA PRO A 333 -5.07 -7.81 13.73
C PRO A 333 -5.86 -6.60 13.24
N LEU A 334 -6.79 -6.84 12.32
CA LEU A 334 -7.74 -5.81 11.95
C LEU A 334 -8.43 -5.34 13.23
N MET A 335 -8.32 -4.07 13.55
CA MET A 335 -9.14 -3.50 14.61
C MET A 335 -10.61 -3.82 14.31
N PRO A 336 -11.44 -4.15 15.31
CA PRO A 336 -12.83 -4.55 15.08
C PRO A 336 -13.63 -3.57 14.20
N VAL A 337 -13.32 -2.27 14.29
CA VAL A 337 -13.93 -1.22 13.48
C VAL A 337 -13.54 -1.34 11.99
N LEU A 338 -12.38 -1.92 11.68
CA LEU A 338 -11.89 -2.15 10.30
C LEU A 338 -12.39 -3.50 9.74
N ALA A 339 -12.81 -4.44 10.58
CA ALA A 339 -13.35 -5.74 10.17
C ALA A 339 -14.81 -5.65 9.68
N SER A 340 -15.18 -4.58 8.99
CA SER A 340 -16.53 -4.33 8.50
C SER A 340 -16.63 -4.55 6.98
N PRO A 341 -17.58 -5.34 6.48
CA PRO A 341 -17.83 -5.45 5.04
C PRO A 341 -18.09 -4.11 4.37
N TRP A 342 -18.74 -3.17 5.05
CA TRP A 342 -19.00 -1.83 4.55
C TRP A 342 -17.72 -1.04 4.29
N LEU A 343 -16.72 -1.17 5.17
CA LEU A 343 -15.41 -0.55 4.96
C LEU A 343 -14.71 -1.14 3.74
N SER A 344 -14.67 -2.47 3.61
CA SER A 344 -14.04 -3.13 2.45
C SER A 344 -14.68 -2.69 1.14
N ILE A 345 -16.01 -2.59 1.09
CA ILE A 345 -16.74 -2.09 -0.10
C ILE A 345 -16.38 -0.62 -0.36
N HIS A 346 -16.44 0.22 0.67
CA HIS A 346 -16.09 1.65 0.59
C HIS A 346 -14.70 1.86 0.01
N VAL A 347 -13.68 1.24 0.62
CA VAL A 347 -12.28 1.41 0.19
C VAL A 347 -12.06 0.86 -1.22
N THR A 348 -12.64 -0.29 -1.58
CA THR A 348 -12.59 -0.85 -2.94
C THR A 348 -13.12 0.14 -3.97
N LEU A 349 -14.28 0.76 -3.72
CA LEU A 349 -14.90 1.73 -4.62
C LEU A 349 -14.05 3.00 -4.76
N VAL A 350 -13.59 3.55 -3.64
CA VAL A 350 -12.77 4.78 -3.62
C VAL A 350 -11.42 4.54 -4.30
N MET A 351 -10.74 3.45 -4.00
CA MET A 351 -9.42 3.16 -4.58
C MET A 351 -9.51 2.84 -6.07
N THR A 352 -10.59 2.17 -6.52
CA THR A 352 -10.85 2.00 -7.95
C THR A 352 -11.07 3.34 -8.65
N ALA A 353 -11.81 4.26 -8.02
CA ALA A 353 -11.98 5.61 -8.55
C ALA A 353 -10.66 6.38 -8.63
N TYR A 354 -9.80 6.27 -7.61
CA TYR A 354 -8.49 6.92 -7.60
C TYR A 354 -7.53 6.33 -8.63
N ALA A 355 -7.58 5.03 -8.91
CA ALA A 355 -6.82 4.42 -10.01
C ALA A 355 -7.27 4.97 -11.37
N LEU A 356 -8.57 5.15 -11.59
CA LEU A 356 -9.10 5.78 -12.80
C LEU A 356 -8.69 7.26 -12.92
N PHE A 357 -8.69 8.03 -11.82
CA PHE A 357 -8.17 9.40 -11.81
C PHE A 357 -6.65 9.43 -12.06
N GLY A 358 -5.88 8.50 -11.52
CA GLY A 358 -4.45 8.33 -11.81
C GLY A 358 -4.19 8.02 -13.28
N PHE A 359 -5.05 7.21 -13.91
CA PHE A 359 -4.99 6.98 -15.34
C PHE A 359 -5.30 8.26 -16.15
N THR A 360 -6.32 9.03 -15.76
CA THR A 360 -6.68 10.28 -16.47
C THR A 360 -5.61 11.36 -16.32
N VAL A 361 -4.96 11.48 -15.15
CA VAL A 361 -3.84 12.42 -15.01
C VAL A 361 -2.65 12.00 -15.87
N THR A 362 -2.38 10.71 -16.00
CA THR A 362 -1.35 10.19 -16.92
C THR A 362 -1.64 10.59 -18.36
N CYS A 363 -2.87 10.40 -18.85
CA CYS A 363 -3.30 10.84 -20.18
C CYS A 363 -3.15 12.37 -20.34
N SER A 364 -3.48 13.11 -19.28
CA SER A 364 -3.38 14.58 -19.28
C SER A 364 -1.94 15.05 -19.39
N VAL A 365 -1.00 14.47 -18.63
CA VAL A 365 0.43 14.75 -18.79
C VAL A 365 0.88 14.50 -20.22
N ILE A 366 0.54 13.35 -20.80
CA ILE A 366 0.90 12.96 -22.16
C ILE A 366 0.35 13.94 -23.21
N SER A 367 -0.83 14.53 -22.97
CA SER A 367 -1.46 15.46 -23.89
C SER A 367 -0.62 16.69 -24.20
N PHE A 368 0.22 17.13 -23.25
CA PHE A 368 1.12 18.28 -23.45
C PHE A 368 2.31 17.93 -24.35
N PHE A 369 2.76 16.68 -24.33
CA PHE A 369 3.86 16.18 -25.16
C PHE A 369 3.39 15.58 -26.49
N SER A 370 2.08 15.36 -26.68
CA SER A 370 1.50 14.77 -27.89
C SER A 370 0.28 15.57 -28.39
N PRO A 371 0.49 16.77 -28.97
CA PRO A 371 -0.61 17.64 -29.42
C PRO A 371 -1.56 16.97 -30.43
N SER A 372 -1.03 16.14 -31.32
CA SER A 372 -1.81 15.38 -32.33
C SER A 372 -2.76 14.35 -31.71
N ARG A 373 -2.50 13.87 -30.50
CA ARG A 373 -3.33 12.90 -29.79
C ARG A 373 -4.19 13.52 -28.68
N ARG A 374 -4.03 14.81 -28.42
CA ARG A 374 -4.66 15.54 -27.30
C ARG A 374 -6.17 15.37 -27.24
N GLU A 375 -6.85 15.52 -28.36
CA GLU A 375 -8.32 15.34 -28.41
C GLU A 375 -8.73 13.89 -28.12
N ARG A 376 -7.98 12.92 -28.66
CA ARG A 376 -8.24 11.50 -28.41
C ARG A 376 -8.05 11.14 -26.92
N LEU A 377 -7.01 11.68 -26.29
CA LEU A 377 -6.76 11.50 -24.86
C LEU A 377 -7.87 12.15 -24.01
N MET A 378 -8.37 13.34 -24.40
CA MET A 378 -9.52 13.97 -23.75
C MET A 378 -10.77 13.09 -23.80
N TRP A 379 -11.04 12.44 -24.93
CA TRP A 379 -12.17 11.51 -25.02
C TRP A 379 -11.96 10.26 -24.17
N LEU A 380 -10.74 9.76 -24.08
CA LEU A 380 -10.40 8.64 -23.20
C LEU A 380 -10.60 9.03 -21.74
N ASP A 381 -10.09 10.18 -21.32
CA ASP A 381 -10.29 10.70 -19.97
C ASP A 381 -11.77 10.85 -19.65
N ARG A 382 -12.58 11.38 -20.56
CA ARG A 382 -14.04 11.48 -20.37
C ARG A 382 -14.70 10.12 -20.22
N VAL A 383 -14.24 9.07 -20.93
CA VAL A 383 -14.73 7.70 -20.73
C VAL A 383 -14.41 7.20 -19.34
N MET A 384 -13.19 7.46 -18.83
CA MET A 384 -12.77 7.03 -17.50
C MET A 384 -13.44 7.82 -16.37
N LEU A 385 -13.74 9.10 -16.60
CA LEU A 385 -14.38 9.95 -15.60
C LEU A 385 -15.79 9.49 -15.20
N TYR A 386 -16.57 8.90 -16.13
CA TYR A 386 -17.91 8.40 -15.79
C TYR A 386 -17.88 7.33 -14.70
N PRO A 387 -17.17 6.20 -14.90
CA PRO A 387 -17.06 5.20 -13.84
C PRO A 387 -16.31 5.74 -12.59
N ALA A 388 -15.27 6.57 -12.76
CA ALA A 388 -14.54 7.12 -11.64
C ALA A 388 -15.42 7.93 -10.69
N LEU A 389 -16.18 8.88 -11.21
CA LEU A 389 -17.11 9.68 -10.41
C LEU A 389 -18.25 8.84 -9.81
N TYR A 390 -18.77 7.91 -10.57
CA TYR A 390 -19.81 7.01 -10.07
C TYR A 390 -19.30 6.19 -8.90
N LEU A 391 -18.11 5.58 -9.02
CA LEU A 391 -17.49 4.79 -7.98
C LEU A 391 -17.11 5.64 -6.75
N LEU A 392 -16.60 6.86 -6.96
CA LEU A 392 -16.30 7.77 -5.86
C LEU A 392 -17.57 8.17 -5.11
N GLY A 393 -18.64 8.50 -5.83
CA GLY A 393 -19.93 8.83 -5.19
C GLY A 393 -20.52 7.66 -4.41
N LEU A 394 -20.49 6.44 -4.97
CA LEU A 394 -20.87 5.22 -4.24
C LEU A 394 -19.95 4.98 -3.04
N GLY A 395 -18.65 5.23 -3.20
CA GLY A 395 -17.67 5.16 -2.13
C GLY A 395 -18.01 6.09 -0.98
N ILE A 396 -18.32 7.36 -1.25
CA ILE A 396 -18.72 8.34 -0.23
C ILE A 396 -19.99 7.85 0.51
N ILE A 397 -20.98 7.35 -0.21
CA ILE A 397 -22.24 6.86 0.40
C ILE A 397 -21.98 5.62 1.27
N THR A 398 -21.22 4.65 0.77
CA THR A 398 -20.89 3.44 1.55
C THR A 398 -20.01 3.75 2.76
N GLY A 399 -19.13 4.75 2.65
CA GLY A 399 -18.35 5.27 3.77
C GLY A 399 -19.24 5.92 4.84
N ALA A 400 -20.26 6.67 4.43
CA ALA A 400 -21.23 7.22 5.38
C ALA A 400 -22.03 6.11 6.10
N VAL A 401 -22.42 5.05 5.40
CA VAL A 401 -23.05 3.87 6.03
C VAL A 401 -22.13 3.22 7.04
N TRP A 402 -20.86 3.00 6.66
CA TRP A 402 -19.85 2.47 7.58
C TRP A 402 -19.64 3.37 8.81
N ALA A 403 -19.55 4.69 8.62
CA ALA A 403 -19.42 5.66 9.71
C ALA A 403 -20.60 5.59 10.69
N ASN A 404 -21.82 5.44 10.17
CA ASN A 404 -22.99 5.27 11.03
C ASN A 404 -22.95 3.96 11.82
N VAL A 405 -22.53 2.86 11.22
CA VAL A 405 -22.38 1.56 11.90
C VAL A 405 -21.28 1.61 12.96
N SER A 406 -20.19 2.32 12.70
CA SER A 406 -19.00 2.34 13.56
C SER A 406 -19.08 3.41 14.65
N TRP A 407 -19.67 4.56 14.38
CA TRP A 407 -19.66 5.74 15.24
C TRP A 407 -21.05 6.37 15.49
N GLY A 408 -22.12 5.77 14.98
CA GLY A 408 -23.49 6.20 15.18
C GLY A 408 -23.89 7.46 14.42
N ARG A 409 -23.13 7.89 13.40
CA ARG A 409 -23.43 9.07 12.57
C ARG A 409 -22.93 8.89 11.15
N TYR A 410 -23.73 9.32 10.16
CA TYR A 410 -23.41 9.18 8.73
C TYR A 410 -22.34 10.16 8.24
N TRP A 411 -22.20 11.31 8.88
CA TRP A 411 -21.30 12.38 8.46
C TRP A 411 -20.84 13.21 9.66
N ALA A 412 -19.55 13.49 9.73
CA ALA A 412 -18.94 14.22 10.85
C ALA A 412 -18.18 15.47 10.44
N TRP A 413 -18.13 15.80 9.15
CA TRP A 413 -17.24 16.81 8.58
C TRP A 413 -15.76 16.55 8.87
N ASP A 414 -15.43 15.28 9.01
CA ASP A 414 -14.04 14.84 9.13
C ASP A 414 -13.23 15.28 7.89
N PRO A 415 -11.92 15.59 8.00
CA PRO A 415 -11.09 15.97 6.87
C PRO A 415 -11.16 15.00 5.70
N LYS A 416 -11.19 13.66 5.93
CA LYS A 416 -11.30 12.68 4.83
C LYS A 416 -12.65 12.73 4.14
N GLU A 417 -13.73 12.83 4.87
CA GLU A 417 -15.10 12.99 4.32
C GLU A 417 -15.19 14.28 3.48
N THR A 418 -14.73 15.39 4.04
CA THR A 418 -14.79 16.72 3.41
C THR A 418 -13.97 16.75 2.12
N TRP A 419 -12.73 16.25 2.14
CA TRP A 419 -11.88 16.25 0.96
C TRP A 419 -12.33 15.24 -0.10
N ALA A 420 -12.95 14.11 0.29
CA ALA A 420 -13.57 13.20 -0.66
C ALA A 420 -14.73 13.87 -1.42
N LEU A 421 -15.58 14.64 -0.71
CA LEU A 421 -16.65 15.43 -1.33
C LEU A 421 -16.09 16.54 -2.23
N ILE A 422 -15.07 17.28 -1.80
CA ILE A 422 -14.40 18.31 -2.59
C ILE A 422 -13.83 17.68 -3.88
N THR A 423 -13.16 16.54 -3.78
CA THR A 423 -12.62 15.79 -4.92
C THR A 423 -13.74 15.41 -5.89
N PHE A 424 -14.85 14.87 -5.37
CA PHE A 424 -16.02 14.53 -6.18
C PHE A 424 -16.56 15.75 -6.95
N ILE A 425 -16.72 16.91 -6.28
CA ILE A 425 -17.23 18.13 -6.91
C ILE A 425 -16.26 18.64 -7.99
N ILE A 426 -14.95 18.68 -7.70
CA ILE A 426 -13.93 19.12 -8.67
C ILE A 426 -13.99 18.27 -9.94
N TYR A 427 -14.01 16.95 -9.83
CA TYR A 427 -14.09 16.08 -11.01
C TYR A 427 -15.46 16.12 -11.68
N ALA A 428 -16.55 16.33 -10.93
CA ALA A 428 -17.89 16.51 -11.51
C ALA A 428 -17.96 17.72 -12.44
N VAL A 429 -17.27 18.82 -12.10
CA VAL A 429 -17.17 20.01 -12.96
C VAL A 429 -16.63 19.66 -14.34
N ALA A 430 -15.63 18.77 -14.45
CA ALA A 430 -15.06 18.33 -15.72
C ALA A 430 -16.05 17.57 -16.61
N MET A 431 -17.14 17.04 -16.05
CA MET A 431 -18.19 16.33 -16.80
C MET A 431 -19.19 17.29 -17.47
N HIS A 432 -19.31 18.53 -16.97
CA HIS A 432 -20.29 19.49 -17.50
C HIS A 432 -19.84 20.14 -18.80
N ARG A 433 -20.41 19.71 -19.92
CA ARG A 433 -20.14 20.24 -21.26
C ARG A 433 -20.60 21.68 -21.46
N SER A 434 -21.46 22.21 -20.61
CA SER A 434 -21.86 23.62 -20.58
C SER A 434 -20.72 24.57 -20.23
N ILE A 435 -19.68 24.07 -19.56
CA ILE A 435 -18.48 24.84 -19.22
C ILE A 435 -17.59 24.90 -20.46
N LYS A 436 -17.82 25.90 -21.33
CA LYS A 436 -17.16 26.05 -22.65
C LYS A 436 -15.64 25.92 -22.63
N PRO A 437 -14.87 26.50 -21.66
CA PRO A 437 -13.43 26.32 -21.61
C PRO A 437 -13.00 24.84 -21.55
N LEU A 438 -13.70 24.00 -20.78
CA LEU A 438 -13.39 22.58 -20.61
C LEU A 438 -13.76 21.71 -21.83
N ASN A 439 -14.34 22.29 -22.87
CA ASN A 439 -14.50 21.61 -24.15
C ASN A 439 -13.26 21.73 -25.05
N ARG A 440 -12.32 22.61 -24.70
CA ARG A 440 -11.01 22.73 -25.36
C ARG A 440 -10.05 21.69 -24.77
N PRO A 441 -9.43 20.81 -25.59
CA PRO A 441 -8.61 19.72 -25.07
C PRO A 441 -7.47 20.19 -24.14
N THR A 442 -6.81 21.31 -24.47
CA THR A 442 -5.72 21.83 -23.63
C THR A 442 -6.19 22.28 -22.24
N ALA A 443 -7.30 23.03 -22.19
CA ALA A 443 -7.86 23.51 -20.93
C ALA A 443 -8.42 22.34 -20.08
N PHE A 444 -9.01 21.35 -20.74
CA PHE A 444 -9.50 20.14 -20.09
C PHE A 444 -8.35 19.39 -19.38
N HIS A 445 -7.26 19.12 -20.10
CA HIS A 445 -6.13 18.40 -19.52
C HIS A 445 -5.40 19.21 -18.44
N ALA A 446 -5.29 20.54 -18.59
CA ALA A 446 -4.77 21.41 -17.53
C ALA A 446 -5.65 21.34 -16.27
N TYR A 447 -6.97 21.33 -16.46
CA TYR A 447 -7.92 21.14 -15.36
C TYR A 447 -7.75 19.78 -14.67
N MET A 448 -7.56 18.70 -15.44
CA MET A 448 -7.36 17.35 -14.89
C MET A 448 -6.08 17.24 -14.06
N LEU A 449 -4.98 17.93 -14.46
CA LEU A 449 -3.77 18.01 -13.64
C LEU A 449 -4.04 18.70 -12.30
N PHE A 450 -4.78 19.82 -12.33
CA PHE A 450 -5.17 20.51 -11.10
C PHE A 450 -6.11 19.65 -10.23
N ALA A 451 -7.10 18.99 -10.84
CA ALA A 451 -8.05 18.13 -10.14
C ALA A 451 -7.36 16.98 -9.40
N PHE A 452 -6.26 16.45 -9.95
CA PHE A 452 -5.52 15.37 -9.31
C PHE A 452 -4.85 15.78 -7.99
N LEU A 453 -4.55 17.05 -7.79
CA LEU A 453 -4.06 17.56 -6.50
C LEU A 453 -5.08 17.34 -5.37
N ALA A 454 -6.39 17.38 -5.68
CA ALA A 454 -7.42 17.06 -4.71
C ALA A 454 -7.39 15.57 -4.31
N VAL A 455 -7.09 14.66 -5.24
CA VAL A 455 -6.89 13.23 -4.93
C VAL A 455 -5.69 13.06 -4.01
N LEU A 456 -4.55 13.70 -4.33
CA LEU A 456 -3.35 13.63 -3.47
C LEU A 456 -3.61 14.21 -2.09
N MET A 457 -4.35 15.31 -2.00
CA MET A 457 -4.73 15.89 -0.71
C MET A 457 -5.66 14.94 0.06
N THR A 458 -6.66 14.35 -0.58
CA THR A 458 -7.60 13.41 0.07
C THR A 458 -6.90 12.14 0.56
N TYR A 459 -5.90 11.67 -0.19
CA TYR A 459 -5.23 10.40 0.13
C TYR A 459 -4.08 10.57 1.13
N PHE A 460 -3.20 11.56 0.89
CA PHE A 460 -2.01 11.78 1.71
C PHE A 460 -2.15 12.99 2.65
N GLY A 461 -2.64 14.12 2.13
CA GLY A 461 -2.61 15.39 2.84
C GLY A 461 -3.47 15.39 4.11
N VAL A 462 -4.61 14.72 4.08
CA VAL A 462 -5.51 14.64 5.25
C VAL A 462 -4.91 13.86 6.42
N ASN A 463 -3.93 12.99 6.20
CA ASN A 463 -3.26 12.28 7.28
C ASN A 463 -2.37 13.20 8.15
N ALA A 464 -2.01 14.39 7.64
CA ALA A 464 -1.34 15.44 8.42
C ALA A 464 -2.31 16.32 9.23
N LEU A 465 -3.62 16.13 9.05
CA LEU A 465 -4.66 16.83 9.77
C LEU A 465 -5.23 15.91 10.86
N SER A 466 -5.64 16.47 12.00
CA SER A 466 -6.33 15.69 13.04
C SER A 466 -7.63 15.12 12.47
N SER A 467 -7.78 13.82 12.41
CA SER A 467 -8.89 13.11 11.79
C SER A 467 -9.32 11.92 12.64
N LEU A 468 -10.64 11.66 12.68
CA LEU A 468 -11.20 10.44 13.28
C LEU A 468 -10.78 9.17 12.54
N HIS A 469 -10.30 9.31 11.29
CA HIS A 469 -9.84 8.23 10.41
C HIS A 469 -8.30 8.12 10.38
N ALA A 470 -7.58 8.85 11.22
CA ALA A 470 -6.14 8.72 11.35
C ALA A 470 -5.82 7.49 12.20
N TYR A 471 -5.75 6.35 11.57
CA TYR A 471 -5.20 5.11 12.16
C TYR A 471 -3.71 5.08 11.82
N SER A 472 -2.89 5.61 12.70
CA SER A 472 -1.43 5.52 12.66
C SER A 472 -0.95 4.43 13.61
#